data_33994fc48548325efe1e506cfe478d10
#
_entry.id   33994fc48548325efe1e506cfe478d10
#
_cell.length_a   1.000
_cell.length_b   1.000
_cell.length_c   1.000
_cell.angle_alpha   90.00
_cell.angle_beta   90.00
_cell.angle_gamma   90.00
#
_symmetry.space_group_name_H-M   'P 1'
#
loop_
_entity.id
_entity.type
_entity.pdbx_description
1 polymer ?
#
loop_
_entity_poly.entity_id
_entity_poly.type
_entity_poly.pdbx_seq_one_letter_code
_entity_poly.pdbx_strand_id
1 'polypeptide(L)'
;MEHLGTAFDFEDGNEVSTKFMKESVTDMFGGLRIDEYFEINLSAIEKLNNGVGGVEVIIPYEGMEKSDPSFVKGEKVYLTGELVEKFLRFRDTSEDFSATKRLEIQREYLRAYQEKVKSLNEDSIVEKLLNDIEPYSHTDMSKDMLLKLLTCVMETDNFDGESVTILEGEDKKTELYDEFYPDKEAAMTKIIELFYDME
;
A
#
# COMPACT_ATOMS: atom_id res chain seq x y z
N MET A 1 20.97 10.50 3.94
CA MET A 1 19.82 9.62 4.20
C MET A 1 18.92 9.77 2.99
N GLU A 2 18.79 8.71 2.20
CA GLU A 2 17.93 8.75 1.03
C GLU A 2 16.48 8.58 1.46
N HIS A 3 15.59 9.38 0.91
CA HIS A 3 14.18 9.25 1.18
C HIS A 3 13.62 8.06 0.39
N LEU A 4 12.95 7.15 1.05
CA LEU A 4 12.39 5.95 0.42
C LEU A 4 11.51 6.30 -0.79
N GLY A 5 10.76 7.42 -0.71
CA GLY A 5 9.91 7.89 -1.80
C GLY A 5 10.67 8.37 -3.04
N THR A 6 11.93 8.76 -2.91
CA THR A 6 12.75 9.21 -4.05
C THR A 6 13.64 8.10 -4.62
N ALA A 7 13.80 6.99 -3.88
CA ALA A 7 14.61 5.85 -4.35
C ALA A 7 14.01 5.23 -5.62
N PHE A 8 12.68 5.21 -5.74
CA PHE A 8 12.00 4.68 -6.91
C PHE A 8 11.98 5.64 -8.12
N ASP A 9 11.98 6.95 -7.87
CA ASP A 9 12.02 7.96 -8.95
C ASP A 9 13.40 8.10 -9.61
N PHE A 10 14.41 7.44 -9.05
CA PHE A 10 15.73 7.40 -9.66
C PHE A 10 15.68 6.58 -10.95
N GLU A 11 16.17 7.13 -12.07
CA GLU A 11 16.16 6.47 -13.37
C GLU A 11 14.75 6.17 -13.96
N ASP A 12 13.74 6.99 -13.66
CA ASP A 12 12.39 6.98 -14.23
C ASP A 12 11.62 5.66 -14.06
N GLY A 13 11.77 4.96 -12.92
CA GLY A 13 10.95 3.79 -12.58
C GLY A 13 11.28 2.55 -13.43
N ASN A 14 12.53 2.25 -13.63
CA ASN A 14 13.00 1.03 -14.31
C ASN A 14 13.63 0.03 -13.32
N GLU A 15 14.26 -1.05 -13.82
CA GLU A 15 14.95 -2.05 -12.99
C GLU A 15 16.00 -1.45 -12.05
N VAL A 16 16.65 -0.35 -12.43
CA VAL A 16 17.62 0.35 -11.59
C VAL A 16 16.92 1.00 -10.40
N SER A 17 15.76 1.64 -10.64
CA SER A 17 14.92 2.24 -9.59
C SER A 17 14.46 1.19 -8.59
N THR A 18 13.99 0.04 -9.06
CA THR A 18 13.57 -1.09 -8.22
C THR A 18 14.72 -1.61 -7.36
N LYS A 19 15.93 -1.72 -7.93
CA LYS A 19 17.11 -2.12 -7.17
C LYS A 19 17.42 -1.14 -6.05
N PHE A 20 17.42 0.16 -6.32
CA PHE A 20 17.61 1.19 -5.28
C PHE A 20 16.53 1.13 -4.21
N MET A 21 15.28 0.90 -4.59
CA MET A 21 14.20 0.71 -3.62
C MET A 21 14.45 -0.51 -2.73
N LYS A 22 14.82 -1.65 -3.30
CA LYS A 22 15.17 -2.87 -2.53
C LYS A 22 16.32 -2.59 -1.55
N GLU A 23 17.39 -1.92 -2.00
CA GLU A 23 18.53 -1.55 -1.16
C GLU A 23 18.09 -0.61 -0.02
N SER A 24 17.31 0.42 -0.32
CA SER A 24 16.82 1.38 0.68
C SER A 24 15.91 0.71 1.73
N VAL A 25 15.03 -0.21 1.31
CA VAL A 25 14.19 -1.00 2.23
C VAL A 25 15.07 -1.93 3.07
N THR A 26 16.03 -2.64 2.46
CA THR A 26 16.99 -3.49 3.19
C THR A 26 17.72 -2.70 4.29
N ASP A 27 18.23 -1.51 3.98
CA ASP A 27 18.92 -0.65 4.94
C ASP A 27 17.99 -0.16 6.05
N MET A 28 16.75 0.21 5.70
CA MET A 28 15.75 0.63 6.68
C MET A 28 15.39 -0.49 7.66
N PHE A 29 15.35 -1.73 7.18
CA PHE A 29 15.06 -2.92 7.97
C PHE A 29 16.32 -3.62 8.53
N GLY A 30 17.43 -2.87 8.73
CA GLY A 30 18.61 -3.34 9.41
C GLY A 30 19.40 -4.46 8.71
N GLY A 31 19.30 -4.52 7.38
CA GLY A 31 19.97 -5.53 6.56
C GLY A 31 19.11 -6.77 6.27
N LEU A 32 17.81 -6.74 6.59
CA LEU A 32 16.88 -7.80 6.18
C LEU A 32 16.89 -7.93 4.65
N ARG A 33 17.24 -9.11 4.14
CA ARG A 33 17.32 -9.34 2.70
C ARG A 33 15.92 -9.30 2.08
N ILE A 34 15.76 -8.47 1.07
CA ILE A 34 14.56 -8.43 0.22
C ILE A 34 14.85 -9.29 -1.01
N ASP A 35 14.25 -10.46 -1.08
CA ASP A 35 14.50 -11.42 -2.15
C ASP A 35 13.83 -11.00 -3.46
N GLU A 36 12.55 -10.70 -3.40
CA GLU A 36 11.69 -10.49 -4.54
C GLU A 36 10.93 -9.17 -4.44
N TYR A 37 10.40 -8.70 -5.54
CA TYR A 37 9.54 -7.52 -5.56
C TYR A 37 8.33 -7.70 -6.48
N PHE A 38 7.29 -6.95 -6.18
CA PHE A 38 6.15 -6.76 -7.05
C PHE A 38 5.72 -5.29 -6.99
N GLU A 39 5.77 -4.63 -8.12
CA GLU A 39 5.36 -3.23 -8.27
C GLU A 39 4.21 -3.09 -9.25
N ILE A 40 3.35 -2.13 -9.01
CA ILE A 40 2.27 -1.74 -9.91
C ILE A 40 2.27 -0.24 -10.12
N ASN A 41 1.93 0.19 -11.32
CA ASN A 41 1.69 1.61 -11.54
C ASN A 41 0.28 2.03 -11.10
N LEU A 42 0.03 3.33 -11.00
CA LEU A 42 -1.26 3.86 -10.54
C LEU A 42 -2.45 3.41 -11.38
N SER A 43 -2.24 3.17 -12.68
CA SER A 43 -3.31 2.70 -13.58
C SER A 43 -3.79 1.29 -13.24
N ALA A 44 -2.96 0.46 -12.58
CA ALA A 44 -3.36 -0.85 -12.09
C ALA A 44 -4.43 -0.76 -11.01
N ILE A 45 -4.42 0.28 -10.20
CA ILE A 45 -5.39 0.46 -9.09
C ILE A 45 -6.81 0.51 -9.63
N GLU A 46 -7.05 1.30 -10.66
CA GLU A 46 -8.36 1.37 -11.31
C GLU A 46 -8.77 0.01 -11.90
N LYS A 47 -7.83 -0.70 -12.54
CA LYS A 47 -8.09 -2.02 -13.10
C LYS A 47 -8.46 -3.04 -12.04
N LEU A 48 -7.70 -3.11 -10.94
CA LEU A 48 -7.98 -3.98 -9.80
C LEU A 48 -9.36 -3.67 -9.19
N ASN A 49 -9.63 -2.40 -8.93
CA ASN A 49 -10.91 -1.97 -8.36
C ASN A 49 -12.10 -2.31 -9.27
N ASN A 50 -12.00 -2.02 -10.56
CA ASN A 50 -13.05 -2.33 -11.52
C ASN A 50 -13.17 -3.84 -11.77
N GLY A 51 -12.08 -4.59 -11.68
CA GLY A 51 -12.04 -6.05 -11.82
C GLY A 51 -12.90 -6.80 -10.80
N VAL A 52 -13.06 -6.21 -9.59
CA VAL A 52 -13.98 -6.72 -8.54
C VAL A 52 -15.36 -6.05 -8.60
N GLY A 53 -15.59 -5.20 -9.58
CA GLY A 53 -16.85 -4.46 -9.76
C GLY A 53 -16.95 -3.20 -8.92
N GLY A 54 -15.88 -2.72 -8.29
CA GLY A 54 -15.83 -1.58 -7.40
C GLY A 54 -15.92 -1.94 -5.91
N VAL A 55 -15.53 -1.00 -5.05
CA VAL A 55 -15.45 -1.18 -3.60
C VAL A 55 -16.25 -0.09 -2.88
N GLU A 56 -17.07 -0.47 -1.91
CA GLU A 56 -17.77 0.48 -1.04
C GLU A 56 -16.87 0.82 0.16
N VAL A 57 -16.71 2.11 0.42
CA VAL A 57 -15.98 2.64 1.58
C VAL A 57 -16.82 3.68 2.32
N ILE A 58 -16.51 3.90 3.59
CA ILE A 58 -17.02 5.04 4.36
C ILE A 58 -15.98 6.15 4.32
N ILE A 59 -16.39 7.36 4.00
CA ILE A 59 -15.46 8.51 3.94
C ILE A 59 -15.00 8.88 5.36
N PRO A 60 -13.69 8.76 5.67
CA PRO A 60 -13.22 8.89 7.05
C PRO A 60 -13.04 10.33 7.53
N TYR A 61 -12.73 11.26 6.63
CA TYR A 61 -12.30 12.62 6.99
C TYR A 61 -13.12 13.71 6.33
N GLU A 62 -13.26 14.82 7.04
CA GLU A 62 -13.68 16.10 6.47
C GLU A 62 -12.62 16.63 5.50
N GLY A 63 -13.04 17.44 4.53
CA GLY A 63 -12.13 18.03 3.54
C GLY A 63 -11.87 17.14 2.32
N MET A 64 -12.27 15.85 2.35
CA MET A 64 -12.13 14.95 1.21
C MET A 64 -13.02 15.37 0.03
N GLU A 65 -14.10 16.10 0.27
CA GLU A 65 -14.97 16.71 -0.75
C GLU A 65 -14.22 17.70 -1.67
N LYS A 66 -13.04 18.17 -1.27
CA LYS A 66 -12.14 18.97 -2.14
C LYS A 66 -11.56 18.13 -3.29
N SER A 67 -11.41 16.83 -3.10
CA SER A 67 -10.94 15.89 -4.12
C SER A 67 -12.07 15.40 -5.02
N ASP A 68 -13.22 15.08 -4.42
CA ASP A 68 -14.43 14.76 -5.16
C ASP A 68 -15.67 15.12 -4.31
N PRO A 69 -16.69 15.80 -4.87
CA PRO A 69 -17.87 16.24 -4.13
C PRO A 69 -18.67 15.10 -3.46
N SER A 70 -18.50 13.85 -3.91
CA SER A 70 -19.16 12.69 -3.29
C SER A 70 -18.49 12.24 -1.99
N PHE A 71 -17.27 12.72 -1.68
CA PHE A 71 -16.51 12.29 -0.52
C PHE A 71 -16.89 13.05 0.75
N VAL A 72 -18.16 12.95 1.13
CA VAL A 72 -18.69 13.57 2.36
C VAL A 72 -18.42 12.67 3.55
N LYS A 73 -17.78 13.19 4.61
CA LYS A 73 -17.44 12.42 5.81
C LYS A 73 -18.63 11.66 6.40
N GLY A 74 -18.44 10.38 6.68
CA GLY A 74 -19.42 9.46 7.23
C GLY A 74 -20.36 8.84 6.20
N GLU A 75 -20.37 9.35 4.97
CA GLU A 75 -21.18 8.79 3.89
C GLU A 75 -20.49 7.58 3.25
N LYS A 76 -21.31 6.66 2.75
CA LYS A 76 -20.86 5.51 1.96
C LYS A 76 -20.71 5.92 0.51
N VAL A 77 -19.56 5.61 -0.06
CA VAL A 77 -19.27 5.85 -1.47
C VAL A 77 -18.81 4.56 -2.14
N TYR A 78 -19.34 4.31 -3.31
CA TYR A 78 -18.94 3.19 -4.14
C TYR A 78 -17.87 3.65 -5.11
N LEU A 79 -16.62 3.24 -4.85
CA LEU A 79 -15.46 3.65 -5.64
C LEU A 79 -15.42 2.86 -6.95
N THR A 80 -15.56 3.55 -8.08
CA THR A 80 -15.41 3.02 -9.44
C THR A 80 -14.63 4.00 -10.30
N GLY A 81 -13.98 3.51 -11.36
CA GLY A 81 -13.20 4.34 -12.27
C GLY A 81 -12.16 5.19 -11.52
N GLU A 82 -12.09 6.46 -11.86
CA GLU A 82 -11.13 7.41 -11.30
C GLU A 82 -11.36 7.74 -9.80
N LEU A 83 -12.53 7.41 -9.24
CA LEU A 83 -12.83 7.73 -7.84
C LEU A 83 -11.89 7.00 -6.88
N VAL A 84 -11.46 5.77 -7.22
CA VAL A 84 -10.54 5.00 -6.38
C VAL A 84 -9.18 5.69 -6.26
N GLU A 85 -8.65 6.22 -7.37
CA GLU A 85 -7.38 6.94 -7.33
C GLU A 85 -7.50 8.24 -6.53
N LYS A 86 -8.56 9.02 -6.74
CA LYS A 86 -8.84 10.24 -5.97
C LYS A 86 -8.93 9.96 -4.47
N PHE A 87 -9.57 8.85 -4.08
CA PHE A 87 -9.69 8.43 -2.68
C PHE A 87 -8.33 8.08 -2.08
N LEU A 88 -7.55 7.21 -2.74
CA LEU A 88 -6.27 6.71 -2.23
C LEU A 88 -5.16 7.77 -2.21
N ARG A 89 -5.24 8.76 -3.09
CA ARG A 89 -4.26 9.86 -3.18
C ARG A 89 -4.64 11.08 -2.37
N PHE A 90 -5.82 11.09 -1.74
CA PHE A 90 -6.22 12.25 -0.95
C PHE A 90 -5.18 12.60 0.10
N ARG A 91 -4.79 13.87 0.13
CA ARG A 91 -3.92 14.45 1.12
C ARG A 91 -4.26 15.94 1.26
N ASP A 92 -4.64 16.36 2.45
CA ASP A 92 -4.75 17.79 2.76
C ASP A 92 -3.40 18.33 3.22
N THR A 93 -2.66 18.92 2.31
CA THR A 93 -1.32 19.48 2.57
C THR A 93 -1.34 20.74 3.44
N SER A 94 -2.52 21.28 3.75
CA SER A 94 -2.65 22.38 4.71
C SER A 94 -2.63 21.93 6.17
N GLU A 95 -2.77 20.59 6.40
CA GLU A 95 -2.70 19.99 7.72
C GLU A 95 -1.35 19.32 7.95
N ASP A 96 -0.83 19.45 9.17
CA ASP A 96 0.36 18.74 9.60
C ASP A 96 0.06 17.22 9.67
N PHE A 97 1.06 16.39 9.36
CA PHE A 97 0.98 14.93 9.39
C PHE A 97 -0.09 14.31 8.49
N SER A 98 -0.44 15.00 7.41
CA SER A 98 -1.43 14.52 6.43
C SER A 98 -1.03 13.20 5.73
N ALA A 99 0.25 12.80 5.80
CA ALA A 99 0.72 11.51 5.31
C ALA A 99 0.15 10.33 6.12
N THR A 100 0.05 10.46 7.44
CA THR A 100 -0.53 9.43 8.33
C THR A 100 -2.00 9.19 7.99
N LYS A 101 -2.78 10.26 7.81
CA LYS A 101 -4.19 10.15 7.37
C LYS A 101 -4.32 9.40 6.03
N ARG A 102 -3.41 9.65 5.09
CA ARG A 102 -3.39 8.93 3.80
C ARG A 102 -3.12 7.43 3.99
N LEU A 103 -2.20 7.05 4.88
CA LEU A 103 -1.96 5.64 5.18
C LEU A 103 -3.19 4.95 5.78
N GLU A 104 -3.93 5.63 6.65
CA GLU A 104 -5.19 5.11 7.22
C GLU A 104 -6.26 4.92 6.13
N ILE A 105 -6.40 5.88 5.21
CA ILE A 105 -7.30 5.77 4.04
C ILE A 105 -6.92 4.56 3.18
N GLN A 106 -5.63 4.37 2.91
CA GLN A 106 -5.13 3.25 2.11
C GLN A 106 -5.38 1.92 2.79
N ARG A 107 -5.16 1.83 4.10
CA ARG A 107 -5.44 0.61 4.89
C ARG A 107 -6.93 0.27 4.88
N GLU A 108 -7.79 1.25 5.07
CA GLU A 108 -9.24 1.06 5.04
C GLU A 108 -9.72 0.56 3.67
N TYR A 109 -9.17 1.13 2.59
CA TYR A 109 -9.43 0.64 1.24
C TYR A 109 -8.97 -0.81 1.04
N LEU A 110 -7.75 -1.16 1.45
CA LEU A 110 -7.22 -2.52 1.30
C LEU A 110 -8.09 -3.54 2.04
N ARG A 111 -8.57 -3.20 3.25
CA ARG A 111 -9.50 -4.02 4.00
C ARG A 111 -10.81 -4.23 3.23
N ALA A 112 -11.44 -3.14 2.78
CA ALA A 112 -12.69 -3.21 2.03
C ALA A 112 -12.52 -3.94 0.69
N TYR A 113 -11.37 -3.78 0.02
CA TYR A 113 -11.04 -4.50 -1.21
C TYR A 113 -10.91 -6.01 -0.97
N GLN A 114 -10.20 -6.42 0.09
CA GLN A 114 -10.08 -7.83 0.47
C GLN A 114 -11.44 -8.46 0.79
N GLU A 115 -12.28 -7.77 1.57
CA GLU A 115 -13.65 -8.22 1.85
C GLU A 115 -14.47 -8.36 0.56
N LYS A 116 -14.30 -7.42 -0.37
CA LYS A 116 -14.97 -7.49 -1.68
C LYS A 116 -14.51 -8.69 -2.49
N VAL A 117 -13.21 -8.94 -2.60
CA VAL A 117 -12.65 -10.12 -3.28
C VAL A 117 -13.22 -11.41 -2.68
N LYS A 118 -13.18 -11.55 -1.34
CA LYS A 118 -13.75 -12.71 -0.63
C LYS A 118 -15.25 -12.90 -0.92
N SER A 119 -16.01 -11.81 -1.01
CA SER A 119 -17.45 -11.85 -1.27
C SER A 119 -17.84 -12.36 -2.66
N LEU A 120 -16.93 -12.28 -3.64
CA LEU A 120 -17.18 -12.76 -4.99
C LEU A 120 -17.23 -14.30 -5.04
N ASN A 121 -16.59 -14.98 -4.07
CA ASN A 121 -16.55 -16.45 -3.96
C ASN A 121 -16.18 -17.13 -5.30
N GLU A 122 -15.21 -16.56 -5.99
CA GLU A 122 -14.71 -17.00 -7.29
C GLU A 122 -13.27 -17.50 -7.14
N ASP A 123 -13.02 -18.81 -7.24
CA ASP A 123 -11.71 -19.43 -7.01
C ASP A 123 -10.60 -18.86 -7.92
N SER A 124 -10.95 -18.39 -9.11
CA SER A 124 -10.00 -17.86 -10.09
C SER A 124 -9.87 -16.33 -10.05
N ILE A 125 -10.52 -15.62 -9.10
CA ILE A 125 -10.55 -14.16 -9.11
C ILE A 125 -9.15 -13.56 -9.00
N VAL A 126 -8.29 -14.11 -8.14
CA VAL A 126 -6.92 -13.59 -7.95
C VAL A 126 -6.11 -13.73 -9.23
N GLU A 127 -6.21 -14.88 -9.91
CA GLU A 127 -5.52 -15.11 -11.18
C GLU A 127 -6.02 -14.15 -12.28
N LYS A 128 -7.34 -13.94 -12.37
CA LYS A 128 -7.94 -12.99 -13.30
C LYS A 128 -7.41 -11.57 -13.05
N LEU A 129 -7.48 -11.11 -11.80
CA LEU A 129 -7.00 -9.77 -11.44
C LEU A 129 -5.51 -9.59 -11.75
N LEU A 130 -4.70 -10.61 -11.47
CA LEU A 130 -3.28 -10.60 -11.79
C LEU A 130 -3.03 -10.46 -13.30
N ASN A 131 -3.78 -11.22 -14.13
CA ASN A 131 -3.69 -11.12 -15.59
C ASN A 131 -4.13 -9.72 -16.09
N ASP A 132 -5.16 -9.14 -15.50
CA ASP A 132 -5.68 -7.82 -15.90
C ASP A 132 -4.67 -6.68 -15.62
N ILE A 133 -3.80 -6.85 -14.62
CA ILE A 133 -2.78 -5.84 -14.27
C ILE A 133 -1.37 -6.16 -14.79
N GLU A 134 -1.15 -7.32 -15.40
CA GLU A 134 0.16 -7.69 -15.95
C GLU A 134 0.83 -6.57 -16.76
N PRO A 135 0.12 -5.85 -17.69
CA PRO A 135 0.72 -4.75 -18.45
C PRO A 135 1.07 -3.51 -17.62
N TYR A 136 0.62 -3.45 -16.37
CA TYR A 136 0.78 -2.33 -15.44
C TYR A 136 1.63 -2.71 -14.22
N SER A 137 2.29 -3.85 -14.29
CA SER A 137 3.08 -4.39 -13.18
C SER A 137 4.48 -4.80 -13.64
N HIS A 138 5.41 -4.82 -12.69
CA HIS A 138 6.76 -5.32 -12.88
C HIS A 138 7.18 -6.16 -11.66
N THR A 139 7.82 -7.32 -11.89
CA THR A 139 8.19 -8.23 -10.82
C THR A 139 9.31 -9.17 -11.27
N ASP A 140 10.16 -9.61 -10.34
CA ASP A 140 11.12 -10.70 -10.52
C ASP A 140 10.59 -12.06 -10.02
N MET A 141 9.38 -12.09 -9.46
CA MET A 141 8.70 -13.33 -9.06
C MET A 141 8.22 -14.12 -10.27
N SER A 142 8.23 -15.45 -10.15
CA SER A 142 7.47 -16.29 -11.08
C SER A 142 5.96 -16.07 -10.87
N LYS A 143 5.18 -16.22 -11.96
CA LYS A 143 3.72 -16.09 -11.89
C LYS A 143 3.10 -17.01 -10.83
N ASP A 144 3.57 -18.25 -10.72
CA ASP A 144 3.07 -19.22 -9.73
C ASP A 144 3.37 -18.77 -8.28
N MET A 145 4.54 -18.18 -8.05
CA MET A 145 4.92 -17.67 -6.73
C MET A 145 4.07 -16.45 -6.37
N LEU A 146 3.92 -15.51 -7.30
CA LEU A 146 3.11 -14.32 -7.11
C LEU A 146 1.63 -14.69 -6.85
N LEU A 147 1.08 -15.62 -7.63
CA LEU A 147 -0.29 -16.10 -7.44
C LEU A 147 -0.49 -16.72 -6.04
N LYS A 148 0.42 -17.57 -5.60
CA LYS A 148 0.38 -18.16 -4.25
C LYS A 148 0.43 -17.12 -3.16
N LEU A 149 1.36 -16.15 -3.28
CA LEU A 149 1.50 -15.06 -2.32
C LEU A 149 0.23 -14.22 -2.22
N LEU A 150 -0.31 -13.79 -3.37
CA LEU A 150 -1.54 -12.98 -3.40
C LEU A 150 -2.75 -13.77 -2.87
N THR A 151 -2.85 -15.05 -3.18
CA THR A 151 -3.90 -15.92 -2.63
C THR A 151 -3.79 -16.00 -1.10
N CYS A 152 -2.59 -16.23 -0.56
CA CYS A 152 -2.39 -16.23 0.90
C CYS A 152 -2.79 -14.89 1.53
N VAL A 153 -2.40 -13.76 0.93
CA VAL A 153 -2.78 -12.42 1.42
C VAL A 153 -4.31 -12.23 1.42
N MET A 154 -4.99 -12.74 0.39
CA MET A 154 -6.45 -12.67 0.31
C MET A 154 -7.16 -13.60 1.31
N GLU A 155 -6.56 -14.72 1.67
CA GLU A 155 -7.12 -15.69 2.62
C GLU A 155 -6.87 -15.30 4.10
N THR A 156 -5.86 -14.47 4.40
CA THR A 156 -5.59 -14.03 5.77
C THR A 156 -6.76 -13.22 6.33
N ASP A 157 -6.98 -13.34 7.63
CA ASP A 157 -8.01 -12.57 8.31
C ASP A 157 -7.54 -11.14 8.55
N ASN A 158 -8.03 -10.28 7.70
CA ASN A 158 -8.12 -8.82 7.84
C ASN A 158 -6.80 -8.04 7.95
N PHE A 159 -6.70 -6.97 7.17
CA PHE A 159 -5.85 -5.82 7.44
C PHE A 159 -6.33 -5.05 8.70
N ASP A 160 -6.71 -5.80 9.76
CA ASP A 160 -7.00 -5.23 11.06
C ASP A 160 -5.71 -4.90 11.82
N GLY A 161 -5.84 -4.25 12.96
CA GLY A 161 -4.68 -3.73 13.69
C GLY A 161 -3.66 -4.78 14.17
N GLU A 162 -3.99 -6.08 14.17
CA GLU A 162 -3.08 -7.14 14.59
C GLU A 162 -2.22 -7.65 13.42
N SER A 163 -2.75 -7.60 12.20
CA SER A 163 -2.06 -8.05 10.97
C SER A 163 -1.15 -6.99 10.36
N VAL A 164 -1.25 -5.73 10.80
CA VAL A 164 -0.47 -4.60 10.28
C VAL A 164 0.45 -4.06 11.37
N THR A 165 1.74 -4.26 11.17
CA THR A 165 2.75 -3.65 12.05
C THR A 165 3.10 -2.26 11.55
N ILE A 166 2.92 -1.26 12.42
CA ILE A 166 3.33 0.12 12.15
C ILE A 166 4.67 0.34 12.82
N LEU A 167 5.63 0.86 12.06
CA LEU A 167 6.93 1.25 12.61
C LEU A 167 6.76 2.43 13.57
N GLU A 168 7.32 2.31 14.76
CA GLU A 168 7.40 3.42 15.72
C GLU A 168 8.42 4.44 15.26
N GLY A 169 8.21 5.72 15.59
CA GLY A 169 9.11 6.79 15.21
C GLY A 169 8.53 8.17 15.50
N GLU A 170 9.22 9.18 15.01
CA GLU A 170 8.85 10.58 15.19
C GLU A 170 8.61 11.26 13.84
N ASP A 171 7.48 11.93 13.71
CA ASP A 171 7.25 12.87 12.62
C ASP A 171 7.96 14.19 12.91
N LYS A 172 8.74 14.68 11.94
CA LYS A 172 9.43 15.97 12.02
C LYS A 172 9.06 16.82 10.83
N LYS A 173 8.67 18.05 11.13
CA LYS A 173 8.46 19.09 10.12
C LYS A 173 9.77 19.74 9.78
N THR A 174 10.17 19.69 8.52
CA THR A 174 11.29 20.44 7.98
C THR A 174 10.79 21.65 7.20
N GLU A 175 11.68 22.49 6.71
CA GLU A 175 11.31 23.66 5.89
C GLU A 175 10.65 23.27 4.56
N LEU A 176 10.91 22.05 4.06
CA LEU A 176 10.46 21.58 2.75
C LEU A 176 9.45 20.43 2.82
N TYR A 177 9.58 19.55 3.81
CA TYR A 177 8.81 18.30 3.90
C TYR A 177 8.47 17.94 5.33
N ASP A 178 7.40 17.15 5.50
CA ASP A 178 7.18 16.35 6.71
C ASP A 178 8.00 15.06 6.55
N GLU A 179 8.87 14.77 7.50
CA GLU A 179 9.74 13.60 7.49
C GLU A 179 9.41 12.67 8.67
N PHE A 180 9.36 11.38 8.43
CA PHE A 180 9.21 10.37 9.46
C PHE A 180 10.59 9.76 9.78
N TYR A 181 10.95 9.77 11.06
CA TYR A 181 12.19 9.18 11.58
C TYR A 181 11.85 7.93 12.36
N PRO A 182 12.04 6.72 11.79
CA PRO A 182 11.75 5.48 12.49
C PRO A 182 12.67 5.30 13.69
N ASP A 183 12.11 4.79 14.80
CA ASP A 183 12.89 4.29 15.93
C ASP A 183 13.59 2.99 15.49
N LYS A 184 14.90 3.07 15.35
CA LYS A 184 15.70 1.95 14.83
C LYS A 184 15.76 0.77 15.81
N GLU A 185 15.72 1.00 17.11
CA GLU A 185 15.76 -0.07 18.12
C GLU A 185 14.41 -0.80 18.15
N ALA A 186 13.30 -0.06 18.18
CA ALA A 186 11.96 -0.62 18.10
C ALA A 186 11.74 -1.38 16.77
N ALA A 187 12.14 -0.79 15.65
CA ALA A 187 12.06 -1.44 14.33
C ALA A 187 12.86 -2.75 14.28
N MET A 188 14.11 -2.75 14.80
CA MET A 188 14.94 -3.95 14.82
C MET A 188 14.34 -5.04 15.72
N THR A 189 13.83 -4.68 16.89
CA THR A 189 13.15 -5.63 17.79
C THR A 189 11.98 -6.28 17.07
N LYS A 190 11.17 -5.47 16.37
CA LYS A 190 10.00 -5.97 15.65
C LYS A 190 10.36 -6.86 14.47
N ILE A 191 11.42 -6.53 13.74
CA ILE A 191 11.97 -7.38 12.67
C ILE A 191 12.41 -8.74 13.20
N ILE A 192 13.12 -8.75 14.33
CA ILE A 192 13.56 -10.00 14.96
C ILE A 192 12.35 -10.84 15.36
N GLU A 193 11.35 -10.25 15.99
CA GLU A 193 10.10 -10.94 16.37
C GLU A 193 9.35 -11.54 15.18
N LEU A 194 9.32 -10.85 14.03
CA LEU A 194 8.52 -11.25 12.88
C LEU A 194 9.23 -12.23 11.93
N PHE A 195 10.56 -12.13 11.83
CA PHE A 195 11.31 -12.85 10.78
C PHE A 195 12.38 -13.82 11.30
N TYR A 196 12.66 -13.81 12.61
CA TYR A 196 13.66 -14.67 13.20
C TYR A 196 13.07 -15.44 14.40
N ASP A 197 13.13 -16.77 14.34
CA ASP A 197 12.80 -17.61 15.49
C ASP A 197 13.85 -17.37 16.58
N MET A 198 13.39 -16.89 17.74
CA MET A 198 14.24 -16.84 18.94
C MET A 198 14.18 -18.22 19.60
N GLU A 199 15.20 -19.07 19.40
CA GLU A 199 15.39 -20.33 20.15
C GLU A 199 15.68 -20.07 21.62
#